data_718e7d1fd93d588e1719235f4ea2448c
#
_entry.id   718e7d1fd93d588e1719235f4ea2448c
#
_cell.length_a   1.000
_cell.length_b   1.000
_cell.length_c   1.000
_cell.angle_alpha   90.00
_cell.angle_beta   90.00
_cell.angle_gamma   90.00
#
_symmetry.space_group_name_H-M   'P 1'
#
loop_
_entity.id
_entity.type
_entity.pdbx_description
1 polymer ?
#
loop_
_entity_poly.entity_id
_entity_poly.type
_entity_poly.pdbx_seq_one_letter_code
_entity_poly.pdbx_strand_id
1 'polypeptide(L)'
;MKVTKRYEGIYSIDDVLAPQYYESLLEEFVPAHNNWVFRKKEWNAGSKDDKYPMWGNLQKATNAANKDEYTNSMLGDNHVLLNVGSVGTLIVGSILKKPVELMRVNTNIQFMGQESTFHQDGFPNNWTLCIFVSERWDGEWGGELVCENSLGDYTGFPFKPNCAILFRASLMHKGNAPNRFAPLERKSIAYTYREY
;
A
#
# COMPACT_ATOMS: atom_id res chain seq x y z
N MET A 1 14.92 -2.51 11.26
CA MET A 1 13.98 -3.32 10.47
C MET A 1 13.91 -4.74 11.04
N LYS A 2 12.72 -5.24 11.36
CA LYS A 2 12.46 -6.61 11.82
C LYS A 2 11.40 -7.25 10.94
N VAL A 3 11.74 -8.37 10.30
CA VAL A 3 10.84 -9.12 9.41
C VAL A 3 10.30 -10.35 10.13
N THR A 4 9.00 -10.57 10.08
CA THR A 4 8.33 -11.73 10.66
C THR A 4 7.40 -12.36 9.63
N LYS A 5 7.65 -13.63 9.26
CA LYS A 5 6.71 -14.40 8.43
C LYS A 5 5.47 -14.69 9.28
N ARG A 6 4.31 -14.24 8.84
CA ARG A 6 3.02 -14.44 9.53
C ARG A 6 2.27 -15.65 9.02
N TYR A 7 2.19 -15.76 7.70
CA TYR A 7 1.57 -16.86 6.98
C TYR A 7 2.35 -17.14 5.69
N GLU A 8 2.02 -18.17 4.96
CA GLU A 8 2.57 -18.36 3.63
C GLU A 8 2.13 -17.18 2.74
N GLY A 9 3.09 -16.51 2.13
CA GLY A 9 2.83 -15.34 1.30
C GLY A 9 2.52 -14.04 2.06
N ILE A 10 2.69 -13.98 3.41
CA ILE A 10 2.46 -12.77 4.20
C ILE A 10 3.57 -12.56 5.23
N TYR A 11 4.17 -11.37 5.21
CA TYR A 11 5.21 -10.93 6.15
C TYR A 11 4.84 -9.58 6.75
N SER A 12 5.06 -9.41 8.05
CA SER A 12 5.04 -8.10 8.70
C SER A 12 6.47 -7.60 8.88
N ILE A 13 6.66 -6.29 8.71
CA ILE A 13 7.95 -5.63 8.75
C ILE A 13 7.82 -4.43 9.68
N ASP A 14 8.50 -4.46 10.81
CA ASP A 14 8.61 -3.33 11.72
C ASP A 14 9.84 -2.50 11.35
N ASP A 15 9.77 -1.17 11.51
CA ASP A 15 10.83 -0.21 11.17
C ASP A 15 11.34 -0.42 9.74
N VAL A 16 10.41 -0.40 8.79
CA VAL A 16 10.67 -0.76 7.39
C VAL A 16 11.64 0.20 6.71
N LEU A 17 11.62 1.48 7.09
CA LEU A 17 12.50 2.51 6.55
C LEU A 17 13.40 3.09 7.64
N ALA A 18 14.61 3.51 7.26
CA ALA A 18 15.44 4.32 8.12
C ALA A 18 14.76 5.68 8.38
N PRO A 19 14.98 6.31 9.56
CA PRO A 19 14.25 7.50 9.98
C PRO A 19 14.18 8.60 8.92
N GLN A 20 15.31 8.95 8.29
CA GLN A 20 15.38 10.00 7.28
C GLN A 20 14.47 9.75 6.06
N TYR A 21 14.32 8.49 5.63
CA TYR A 21 13.41 8.15 4.54
C TYR A 21 11.95 8.20 4.98
N TYR A 22 11.69 7.83 6.22
CA TYR A 22 10.34 7.88 6.76
C TYR A 22 9.87 9.32 7.00
N GLU A 23 10.74 10.19 7.50
CA GLU A 23 10.49 11.63 7.64
C GLU A 23 10.17 12.27 6.29
N SER A 24 10.97 11.98 5.25
CA SER A 24 10.68 12.45 3.89
C SER A 24 9.33 11.98 3.36
N LEU A 25 8.88 10.76 3.73
CA LEU A 25 7.54 10.30 3.38
C LEU A 25 6.44 11.05 4.13
N LEU A 26 6.63 11.37 5.41
CA LEU A 26 5.66 12.14 6.17
C LEU A 26 5.44 13.53 5.56
N GLU A 27 6.52 14.18 5.15
CA GLU A 27 6.47 15.47 4.45
C GLU A 27 5.76 15.37 3.10
N GLU A 28 6.05 14.31 2.33
CA GLU A 28 5.45 14.09 1.01
C GLU A 28 3.95 13.82 1.07
N PHE A 29 3.46 13.20 2.15
CA PHE A 29 2.06 12.91 2.36
C PHE A 29 1.23 14.11 2.85
N VAL A 30 1.73 15.32 2.71
CA VAL A 30 0.91 16.52 2.94
C VAL A 30 -0.03 16.69 1.74
N PRO A 31 -1.36 16.73 1.95
CA PRO A 31 -2.32 16.80 0.85
C PRO A 31 -2.12 17.97 -0.12
N ALA A 32 -1.48 19.03 0.32
CA ALA A 32 -1.20 20.20 -0.50
C ALA A 32 -0.11 19.98 -1.57
N HIS A 33 0.74 18.98 -1.40
CA HIS A 33 1.89 18.75 -2.26
C HIS A 33 1.66 17.66 -3.32
N ASN A 34 0.57 16.90 -3.19
CA ASN A 34 0.26 15.79 -4.09
C ASN A 34 -1.01 16.08 -4.87
N ASN A 35 -1.04 15.71 -6.14
CA ASN A 35 -2.24 15.72 -6.97
C ASN A 35 -3.20 14.59 -6.52
N TRP A 36 -3.75 14.74 -5.32
CA TRP A 36 -4.70 13.78 -4.78
C TRP A 36 -5.99 13.79 -5.58
N VAL A 37 -6.39 12.62 -6.06
CA VAL A 37 -7.63 12.42 -6.79
C VAL A 37 -8.61 11.66 -5.91
N PHE A 38 -9.79 12.21 -5.74
CA PHE A 38 -10.89 11.50 -5.08
C PHE A 38 -11.37 10.37 -6.00
N ARG A 39 -11.08 9.14 -5.63
CA ARG A 39 -11.39 7.96 -6.42
C ARG A 39 -12.80 7.50 -6.15
N LYS A 40 -13.60 7.52 -7.18
CA LYS A 40 -14.92 6.90 -7.22
C LYS A 40 -14.78 5.43 -7.66
N LYS A 41 -15.88 4.73 -7.62
CA LYS A 41 -16.14 3.34 -8.00
C LYS A 41 -15.38 2.81 -9.25
N GLU A 42 -15.03 3.67 -10.18
CA GLU A 42 -14.47 3.30 -11.48
C GLU A 42 -12.96 2.96 -11.44
N TRP A 43 -12.30 3.21 -10.32
CA TRP A 43 -10.87 2.99 -10.21
C TRP A 43 -10.45 1.52 -10.11
N ASN A 44 -11.26 0.69 -9.45
CA ASN A 44 -10.95 -0.72 -9.32
C ASN A 44 -11.51 -1.50 -10.50
N ALA A 45 -10.71 -1.71 -11.53
CA ALA A 45 -11.06 -2.52 -12.69
C ALA A 45 -11.48 -3.98 -12.36
N GLY A 46 -11.30 -4.41 -11.11
CA GLY A 46 -11.68 -5.74 -10.61
C GLY A 46 -12.87 -5.77 -9.66
N SER A 47 -13.28 -4.64 -9.07
CA SER A 47 -14.38 -4.60 -8.11
C SER A 47 -15.55 -3.79 -8.67
N LYS A 48 -16.60 -4.49 -9.08
CA LYS A 48 -17.86 -3.86 -9.51
C LYS A 48 -18.63 -3.18 -8.37
N ASP A 49 -18.16 -3.30 -7.12
CA ASP A 49 -18.89 -2.95 -5.90
C ASP A 49 -18.14 -2.05 -4.93
N ASP A 50 -17.12 -1.32 -5.36
CA ASP A 50 -16.43 -0.35 -4.51
C ASP A 50 -17.40 0.78 -4.16
N LYS A 51 -18.04 0.63 -2.99
CA LYS A 51 -19.09 1.55 -2.51
C LYS A 51 -18.52 2.78 -1.79
N TYR A 52 -17.24 2.72 -1.43
CA TYR A 52 -16.62 3.69 -0.53
C TYR A 52 -15.41 4.33 -1.20
N PRO A 53 -15.58 5.53 -1.74
CA PRO A 53 -14.49 6.24 -2.41
C PRO A 53 -13.41 6.65 -1.41
N MET A 54 -12.16 6.63 -1.86
CA MET A 54 -11.00 7.09 -1.09
C MET A 54 -10.16 8.07 -1.90
N TRP A 55 -9.33 8.85 -1.23
CA TRP A 55 -8.32 9.65 -1.89
C TRP A 55 -7.12 8.80 -2.26
N GLY A 56 -6.60 8.99 -3.44
CA GLY A 56 -5.43 8.26 -3.85
C GLY A 56 -4.73 8.87 -5.05
N ASN A 57 -3.49 8.45 -5.28
CA ASN A 57 -2.67 8.85 -6.40
C ASN A 57 -1.84 7.65 -6.89
N LEU A 58 -1.82 7.44 -8.20
CA LEU A 58 -0.99 6.43 -8.85
C LEU A 58 0.28 7.10 -9.38
N GLN A 59 1.43 6.74 -8.82
CA GLN A 59 2.70 7.36 -9.17
C GLN A 59 3.45 6.61 -10.28
N LYS A 60 3.31 5.30 -10.37
CA LYS A 60 3.96 4.48 -11.40
C LYS A 60 3.08 3.29 -11.73
N ALA A 61 2.91 3.00 -13.01
CA ALA A 61 2.34 1.75 -13.50
C ALA A 61 3.11 1.31 -14.74
N THR A 62 3.57 0.06 -14.72
CA THR A 62 4.32 -0.55 -15.85
C THR A 62 3.56 -1.72 -16.46
N ASN A 63 2.37 -2.04 -15.95
CA ASN A 63 1.57 -3.14 -16.45
C ASN A 63 1.03 -2.83 -17.87
N ALA A 64 1.23 -3.75 -18.80
CA ALA A 64 0.80 -3.62 -20.19
C ALA A 64 -0.73 -3.43 -20.36
N ALA A 65 -1.53 -3.98 -19.44
CA ALA A 65 -2.99 -3.80 -19.46
C ALA A 65 -3.45 -2.38 -19.12
N ASN A 66 -2.59 -1.59 -18.48
CA ASN A 66 -2.89 -0.22 -18.05
C ASN A 66 -2.02 0.82 -18.75
N LYS A 67 -1.28 0.43 -19.80
CA LYS A 67 -0.32 1.32 -20.47
C LYS A 67 -0.95 2.58 -21.03
N ASP A 68 -2.18 2.51 -21.52
CA ASP A 68 -2.77 3.60 -22.26
C ASP A 68 -3.47 4.63 -21.38
N GLU A 69 -3.94 4.25 -20.19
CA GLU A 69 -4.67 5.16 -19.30
C GLU A 69 -3.82 5.83 -18.22
N TYR A 70 -2.72 5.20 -17.78
CA TYR A 70 -2.02 5.61 -16.56
C TYR A 70 -0.55 6.00 -16.77
N THR A 71 0.07 5.61 -17.87
CA THR A 71 1.51 5.79 -18.08
C THR A 71 1.92 7.20 -18.43
N ASN A 72 1.06 8.00 -19.03
CA ASN A 72 1.46 9.31 -19.55
C ASN A 72 1.09 10.51 -18.66
N SER A 73 0.16 10.36 -17.73
CA SER A 73 -0.31 11.50 -16.93
C SER A 73 0.03 11.45 -15.44
N MET A 74 0.52 10.33 -14.94
CA MET A 74 0.70 10.09 -13.50
C MET A 74 2.06 9.54 -13.09
N LEU A 75 3.02 9.43 -14.00
CA LEU A 75 4.43 9.33 -13.65
C LEU A 75 4.87 10.74 -13.20
N GLY A 76 4.27 11.23 -12.13
CA GLY A 76 4.78 12.41 -11.47
C GLY A 76 6.23 12.15 -11.07
N ASP A 77 7.07 13.15 -11.23
CA ASP A 77 8.48 13.13 -10.81
C ASP A 77 8.61 13.09 -9.27
N ASN A 78 7.77 12.28 -8.62
CA ASN A 78 7.83 12.13 -7.17
C ASN A 78 9.03 11.25 -6.79
N HIS A 79 10.19 11.90 -6.71
CA HIS A 79 11.45 11.25 -6.40
C HIS A 79 11.44 10.56 -5.04
N VAL A 80 10.73 11.10 -4.05
CA VAL A 80 10.65 10.50 -2.70
C VAL A 80 9.97 9.13 -2.79
N LEU A 81 8.79 9.06 -3.39
CA LEU A 81 8.06 7.80 -3.52
C LEU A 81 8.81 6.77 -4.38
N LEU A 82 9.44 7.21 -5.46
CA LEU A 82 10.23 6.32 -6.32
C LEU A 82 11.51 5.81 -5.64
N ASN A 83 12.19 6.67 -4.88
CA ASN A 83 13.38 6.27 -4.11
C ASN A 83 13.02 5.25 -3.03
N VAL A 84 11.94 5.47 -2.29
CA VAL A 84 11.43 4.49 -1.31
C VAL A 84 11.03 3.18 -2.00
N GLY A 85 10.43 3.25 -3.19
CA GLY A 85 10.13 2.07 -4.00
C GLY A 85 11.39 1.29 -4.39
N SER A 86 12.48 1.99 -4.69
CA SER A 86 13.79 1.36 -4.98
C SER A 86 14.39 0.69 -3.74
N VAL A 87 14.30 1.33 -2.58
CA VAL A 87 14.66 0.71 -1.29
C VAL A 87 13.80 -0.54 -1.04
N GLY A 88 12.50 -0.44 -1.30
CA GLY A 88 11.56 -1.56 -1.22
C GLY A 88 11.95 -2.74 -2.14
N THR A 89 12.52 -2.48 -3.33
CA THR A 89 13.04 -3.54 -4.21
C THR A 89 14.11 -4.38 -3.50
N LEU A 90 15.03 -3.73 -2.77
CA LEU A 90 16.07 -4.43 -2.02
C LEU A 90 15.47 -5.22 -0.84
N ILE A 91 14.53 -4.64 -0.11
CA ILE A 91 13.86 -5.28 1.02
C ILE A 91 13.09 -6.52 0.55
N VAL A 92 12.23 -6.37 -0.44
CA VAL A 92 11.39 -7.45 -0.97
C VAL A 92 12.27 -8.55 -1.58
N GLY A 93 13.25 -8.19 -2.40
CA GLY A 93 14.19 -9.14 -2.99
C GLY A 93 14.96 -9.95 -1.94
N SER A 94 15.38 -9.29 -0.85
CA SER A 94 16.06 -9.96 0.28
C SER A 94 15.14 -10.93 1.02
N ILE A 95 13.88 -10.57 1.26
CA ILE A 95 12.88 -11.43 1.93
C ILE A 95 12.56 -12.65 1.07
N LEU A 96 12.33 -12.45 -0.21
CA LEU A 96 11.94 -13.50 -1.15
C LEU A 96 13.13 -14.33 -1.64
N LYS A 97 14.35 -13.83 -1.47
CA LYS A 97 15.59 -14.38 -2.05
C LYS A 97 15.50 -14.54 -3.57
N LYS A 98 14.92 -13.56 -4.22
CA LYS A 98 14.68 -13.51 -5.66
C LYS A 98 14.83 -12.08 -6.17
N PRO A 99 15.22 -11.88 -7.44
CA PRO A 99 15.14 -10.58 -8.07
C PRO A 99 13.67 -10.15 -8.22
N VAL A 100 13.43 -8.88 -7.97
CA VAL A 100 12.11 -8.26 -8.11
C VAL A 100 12.20 -6.92 -8.83
N GLU A 101 11.14 -6.56 -9.54
CA GLU A 101 11.00 -5.30 -10.25
C GLU A 101 9.83 -4.50 -9.70
N LEU A 102 10.04 -3.21 -9.47
CA LEU A 102 8.97 -2.29 -9.08
C LEU A 102 8.05 -2.01 -10.28
N MET A 103 6.78 -2.39 -10.13
CA MET A 103 5.76 -2.27 -11.17
C MET A 103 4.85 -1.07 -10.97
N ARG A 104 4.45 -0.79 -9.73
CA ARG A 104 3.43 0.22 -9.43
C ARG A 104 3.67 0.83 -8.06
N VAL A 105 3.42 2.12 -7.95
CA VAL A 105 3.34 2.85 -6.68
C VAL A 105 1.96 3.49 -6.59
N ASN A 106 1.24 3.19 -5.54
CA ASN A 106 -0.10 3.69 -5.28
C ASN A 106 -0.20 4.25 -3.87
N THR A 107 -0.56 5.52 -3.74
CA THR A 107 -0.75 6.18 -2.45
C THR A 107 -2.23 6.30 -2.12
N ASN A 108 -2.60 6.07 -0.87
CA ASN A 108 -3.97 6.13 -0.42
C ASN A 108 -4.09 6.93 0.87
N ILE A 109 -5.13 7.78 0.94
CA ILE A 109 -5.61 8.41 2.16
C ILE A 109 -7.04 7.97 2.39
N GLN A 110 -7.33 7.51 3.59
CA GLN A 110 -8.68 7.14 4.03
C GLN A 110 -9.05 7.94 5.26
N PHE A 111 -10.26 8.50 5.23
CA PHE A 111 -10.90 9.12 6.37
C PHE A 111 -11.95 8.17 6.96
N MET A 112 -12.47 8.50 8.13
CA MET A 112 -13.56 7.76 8.75
C MET A 112 -14.71 7.53 7.75
N GLY A 113 -15.19 6.29 7.67
CA GLY A 113 -16.27 5.89 6.77
C GLY A 113 -15.85 5.62 5.32
N GLN A 114 -14.57 5.73 4.99
CA GLN A 114 -14.03 5.41 3.65
C GLN A 114 -13.44 3.99 3.63
N GLU A 115 -14.28 3.01 3.87
CA GLU A 115 -13.88 1.60 3.81
C GLU A 115 -13.52 1.18 2.38
N SER A 116 -12.47 0.39 2.23
CA SER A 116 -12.23 -0.29 0.96
C SER A 116 -12.90 -1.67 0.94
N THR A 117 -13.19 -2.16 -0.26
CA THR A 117 -13.70 -3.53 -0.46
C THR A 117 -12.56 -4.51 -0.59
N PHE A 118 -12.84 -5.80 -0.37
CA PHE A 118 -11.87 -6.86 -0.66
C PHE A 118 -11.57 -6.91 -2.15
N HIS A 119 -10.27 -6.92 -2.48
CA HIS A 119 -9.76 -6.96 -3.84
C HIS A 119 -8.40 -7.66 -3.91
N GLN A 120 -7.91 -7.86 -5.11
CA GLN A 120 -6.57 -8.36 -5.42
C GLN A 120 -5.80 -7.25 -6.16
N ASP A 121 -4.52 -7.10 -5.88
CA ASP A 121 -3.66 -6.10 -6.52
C ASP A 121 -3.02 -6.58 -7.83
N GLY A 122 -3.00 -7.88 -8.07
CA GLY A 122 -2.34 -8.44 -9.25
C GLY A 122 -2.28 -9.96 -9.29
N PHE A 123 -1.31 -10.47 -10.04
CA PHE A 123 -1.13 -11.89 -10.31
C PHE A 123 -0.32 -12.60 -9.20
N PRO A 124 -0.30 -13.96 -9.18
CA PRO A 124 0.42 -14.73 -8.16
C PRO A 124 1.93 -14.47 -8.05
N ASN A 125 2.59 -14.02 -9.13
CA ASN A 125 4.00 -13.65 -9.13
C ASN A 125 4.25 -12.19 -8.74
N ASN A 126 3.19 -11.47 -8.34
CA ASN A 126 3.30 -10.11 -7.86
C ASN A 126 3.20 -10.06 -6.32
N TRP A 127 3.87 -9.10 -5.74
CA TRP A 127 3.89 -8.84 -4.31
C TRP A 127 3.54 -7.38 -4.04
N THR A 128 2.72 -7.14 -3.04
CA THR A 128 2.42 -5.80 -2.56
C THR A 128 3.12 -5.56 -1.23
N LEU A 129 3.96 -4.53 -1.18
CA LEU A 129 4.52 -3.96 0.06
C LEU A 129 3.67 -2.76 0.43
N CYS A 130 2.80 -2.90 1.42
CA CYS A 130 1.95 -1.83 1.93
C CYS A 130 2.61 -1.18 3.13
N ILE A 131 3.17 0.03 2.96
CA ILE A 131 3.82 0.82 4.03
C ILE A 131 2.77 1.72 4.66
N PHE A 132 2.74 1.75 6.00
CA PHE A 132 1.87 2.62 6.79
C PHE A 132 2.59 3.92 7.15
N VAL A 133 1.97 5.05 6.82
CA VAL A 133 2.58 6.37 6.95
C VAL A 133 1.74 7.23 7.89
N SER A 134 2.27 7.54 9.05
CA SER A 134 1.66 8.44 10.04
C SER A 134 2.72 8.88 11.05
N GLU A 135 2.59 10.08 11.59
CA GLU A 135 3.45 10.54 12.68
C GLU A 135 3.23 9.72 13.95
N ARG A 136 1.99 9.34 14.20
CA ARG A 136 1.55 8.54 15.35
C ARG A 136 0.28 7.78 15.01
N TRP A 137 0.04 6.69 15.70
CA TRP A 137 -1.21 5.94 15.61
C TRP A 137 -1.50 5.21 16.91
N ASP A 138 -2.75 5.26 17.35
CA ASP A 138 -3.23 4.47 18.47
C ASP A 138 -3.93 3.21 17.96
N GLY A 139 -3.71 2.09 18.64
CA GLY A 139 -4.33 0.81 18.27
C GLY A 139 -5.87 0.83 18.31
N GLU A 140 -6.46 1.75 19.07
CA GLU A 140 -7.91 1.92 19.15
C GLU A 140 -8.51 2.70 17.97
N TRP A 141 -7.67 3.27 17.10
CA TRP A 141 -8.15 4.07 15.97
C TRP A 141 -8.55 3.24 14.75
N GLY A 142 -8.35 1.91 14.77
CA GLY A 142 -8.64 1.04 13.63
C GLY A 142 -7.61 1.18 12.52
N GLY A 143 -8.05 1.09 11.27
CA GLY A 143 -7.16 1.29 10.11
C GLY A 143 -6.35 0.05 9.71
N GLU A 144 -6.71 -1.13 10.18
CA GLU A 144 -6.00 -2.38 9.90
C GLU A 144 -5.97 -2.67 8.39
N LEU A 145 -4.90 -3.31 7.95
CA LEU A 145 -4.89 -4.05 6.69
C LEU A 145 -5.40 -5.47 6.97
N VAL A 146 -6.45 -5.89 6.29
CA VAL A 146 -7.00 -7.24 6.41
C VAL A 146 -6.62 -8.02 5.16
N CYS A 147 -6.01 -9.18 5.34
CA CYS A 147 -5.63 -10.09 4.25
C CYS A 147 -6.23 -11.48 4.49
N GLU A 148 -6.64 -12.13 3.42
CA GLU A 148 -6.87 -13.57 3.40
C GLU A 148 -5.53 -14.29 3.60
N ASN A 149 -5.49 -15.25 4.53
CA ASN A 149 -4.29 -16.02 4.82
C ASN A 149 -4.31 -17.39 4.11
N SER A 150 -3.23 -18.14 4.23
CA SER A 150 -3.08 -19.47 3.60
C SER A 150 -4.02 -20.54 4.15
N LEU A 151 -4.78 -20.25 5.21
CA LEU A 151 -5.79 -21.15 5.81
C LEU A 151 -7.21 -20.84 5.30
N GLY A 152 -7.36 -19.76 4.50
CA GLY A 152 -8.64 -19.28 4.02
C GLY A 152 -9.37 -18.34 5.00
N ASP A 153 -8.70 -17.96 6.10
CA ASP A 153 -9.24 -17.02 7.08
C ASP A 153 -8.78 -15.59 6.76
N TYR A 154 -9.46 -14.59 7.30
CA TYR A 154 -9.06 -13.20 7.22
C TYR A 154 -8.31 -12.78 8.49
N THR A 155 -7.11 -12.21 8.30
CA THR A 155 -6.28 -11.72 9.39
C THR A 155 -6.08 -10.22 9.29
N GLY A 156 -6.36 -9.49 10.38
CA GLY A 156 -6.11 -8.06 10.51
C GLY A 156 -4.67 -7.79 10.97
N PHE A 157 -4.00 -6.87 10.29
CA PHE A 157 -2.68 -6.36 10.64
C PHE A 157 -2.83 -4.93 11.14
N PRO A 158 -2.49 -4.64 12.41
CA PRO A 158 -2.64 -3.31 12.97
C PRO A 158 -1.88 -2.26 12.16
N PHE A 159 -2.50 -1.11 11.97
CA PHE A 159 -1.81 0.05 11.41
C PHE A 159 -0.81 0.59 12.45
N LYS A 160 0.46 0.67 12.07
CA LYS A 160 1.54 1.20 12.91
C LYS A 160 2.46 2.08 12.06
N PRO A 161 2.88 3.25 12.55
CA PRO A 161 3.86 4.10 11.89
C PRO A 161 5.13 3.33 11.51
N ASN A 162 5.67 3.58 10.34
CA ASN A 162 6.88 2.94 9.80
C ASN A 162 6.86 1.41 9.78
N CYS A 163 5.67 0.80 9.77
CA CYS A 163 5.52 -0.63 9.55
C CYS A 163 4.99 -0.91 8.16
N ALA A 164 5.24 -2.11 7.67
CA ALA A 164 4.70 -2.57 6.40
C ALA A 164 4.21 -4.02 6.47
N ILE A 165 3.29 -4.34 5.59
CA ILE A 165 2.89 -5.71 5.29
C ILE A 165 3.28 -6.01 3.86
N LEU A 166 4.08 -7.05 3.67
CA LEU A 166 4.41 -7.63 2.37
C LEU A 166 3.53 -8.85 2.16
N PHE A 167 2.76 -8.87 1.09
CA PHE A 167 1.85 -9.99 0.79
C PHE A 167 1.77 -10.27 -0.71
N ARG A 168 1.40 -11.50 -1.08
CA ARG A 168 1.14 -11.83 -2.48
C ARG A 168 -0.03 -11.01 -3.00
N ALA A 169 0.17 -10.32 -4.12
CA ALA A 169 -0.82 -9.43 -4.70
C ALA A 169 -2.11 -10.12 -5.16
N SER A 170 -2.09 -11.45 -5.27
CA SER A 170 -3.26 -12.29 -5.56
C SER A 170 -4.09 -12.67 -4.32
N LEU A 171 -3.67 -12.32 -3.10
CA LEU A 171 -4.49 -12.52 -1.91
C LEU A 171 -5.59 -11.46 -1.83
N MET A 172 -6.79 -11.88 -1.44
CA MET A 172 -7.88 -10.97 -1.14
C MET A 172 -7.51 -10.13 0.08
N HIS A 173 -7.59 -8.82 -0.07
CA HIS A 173 -7.26 -7.89 1.01
C HIS A 173 -8.06 -6.60 0.94
N LYS A 174 -8.08 -5.86 2.05
CA LYS A 174 -8.64 -4.51 2.12
C LYS A 174 -7.96 -3.69 3.21
N GLY A 175 -7.94 -2.37 3.07
CA GLY A 175 -7.62 -1.44 4.16
C GLY A 175 -8.89 -1.00 4.87
N ASN A 176 -9.02 -1.23 6.16
CA ASN A 176 -10.09 -0.64 6.95
C ASN A 176 -9.86 0.86 7.10
N ALA A 177 -10.93 1.64 7.10
CA ALA A 177 -10.86 3.05 7.41
C ALA A 177 -10.53 3.27 8.90
N PRO A 178 -9.98 4.43 9.27
CA PRO A 178 -9.91 4.82 10.68
C PRO A 178 -11.33 4.96 11.23
N ASN A 179 -11.48 4.66 12.53
CA ASN A 179 -12.76 4.82 13.21
C ASN A 179 -12.96 6.26 13.71
N ARG A 180 -14.09 6.52 14.37
CA ARG A 180 -14.47 7.85 14.86
C ARG A 180 -13.54 8.45 15.93
N PHE A 181 -12.68 7.66 16.54
CA PHE A 181 -11.74 8.12 17.57
C PHE A 181 -10.40 8.57 16.97
N ALA A 182 -10.15 8.24 15.70
CA ALA A 182 -8.93 8.65 15.02
C ALA A 182 -8.98 10.14 14.68
N PRO A 183 -8.09 10.96 15.20
CA PRO A 183 -7.99 12.37 14.84
C PRO A 183 -7.21 12.60 13.54
N LEU A 184 -6.66 11.52 12.97
CA LEU A 184 -5.81 11.55 11.78
C LEU A 184 -6.38 10.63 10.70
N GLU A 185 -6.10 10.96 9.46
CA GLU A 185 -6.36 10.12 8.30
C GLU A 185 -5.36 8.95 8.25
N ARG A 186 -5.83 7.81 7.74
CA ARG A 186 -4.99 6.65 7.45
C ARG A 186 -4.29 6.85 6.11
N LYS A 187 -2.97 6.92 6.12
CA LYS A 187 -2.14 7.04 4.91
C LYS A 187 -1.36 5.76 4.67
N SER A 188 -1.38 5.27 3.45
CA SER A 188 -0.59 4.09 3.07
C SER A 188 -0.05 4.21 1.66
N ILE A 189 1.08 3.53 1.42
CA ILE A 189 1.66 3.39 0.08
C ILE A 189 1.71 1.91 -0.24
N ALA A 190 1.13 1.53 -1.36
CA ALA A 190 1.20 0.18 -1.91
C ALA A 190 2.21 0.16 -3.06
N TYR A 191 3.34 -0.50 -2.84
CA TYR A 191 4.35 -0.78 -3.85
C TYR A 191 4.14 -2.19 -4.37
N THR A 192 3.85 -2.33 -5.66
CA THR A 192 3.69 -3.65 -6.30
C THR A 192 4.98 -4.04 -7.00
N TYR A 193 5.48 -5.23 -6.68
CA TYR A 193 6.68 -5.82 -7.27
C TYR A 193 6.34 -7.10 -8.02
N ARG A 194 7.04 -7.36 -9.12
CA ARG A 194 7.01 -8.63 -9.83
C ARG A 194 8.26 -9.43 -9.49
N GLU A 195 8.10 -10.69 -9.06
CA GLU A 195 9.21 -11.63 -8.90
C GLU A 195 9.56 -12.33 -10.23
N TYR A 196 10.84 -12.66 -10.41
CA TYR A 196 11.39 -13.42 -11.55
C TYR A 196 11.89 -14.78 -11.14
#